data_df011c17514c74e4ac63c7cf49c76d93
#
_entry.id   df011c17514c74e4ac63c7cf49c76d93
#
_cell.length_a   1.000
_cell.length_b   1.000
_cell.length_c   1.000
_cell.angle_alpha   90.00
_cell.angle_beta   90.00
_cell.angle_gamma   90.00
#
_symmetry.space_group_name_H-M   'P 1'
#
loop_
_entity.id
_entity.type
_entity.pdbx_description
1 polymer ?
#
loop_
_entity_poly.entity_id
_entity_poly.type
_entity_poly.pdbx_seq_one_letter_code
_entity_poly.pdbx_strand_id
1 'polypeptide(L)'
;MTQTPPILAIADFISDPVDPADFPKHTIRYWNTRWADEVGLGDLDTADQATHFGRFAPLPQNLKRSLALRYHGHQFGTYNPQLGDGRGFLFAQVRDTDSRLLDLGTKGSGQTPWSRQGDGRLTLKGGVREILAANYLEALGVNTSKPFALIETGEQLARNDEPSPTRSAVLTRLSHSHIRFGSFQRLAYLEQPDDQSRLVDYVVTNFHPLAKDEDVSRKTVNMLSAIASATGHMIGQWMTAGFVHGVMNTDNFNITGETFDFGPWRFLPISDPNFTAAYFDQQGLYR
;
A
#
# COMPACT_ATOMS: atom_id res chain seq x y z
N MET A 1 -6.41 -3.70 -26.46
CA MET A 1 -6.54 -2.22 -26.38
C MET A 1 -5.72 -1.76 -25.19
N THR A 2 -4.74 -0.91 -25.42
CA THR A 2 -3.86 -0.36 -24.38
C THR A 2 -4.65 0.65 -23.56
N GLN A 3 -4.96 0.30 -22.34
CA GLN A 3 -5.78 1.15 -21.48
C GLN A 3 -4.87 2.05 -20.65
N THR A 4 -5.02 3.36 -20.79
CA THR A 4 -4.37 4.36 -19.94
C THR A 4 -4.62 4.02 -18.46
N PRO A 5 -3.60 4.07 -17.57
CA PRO A 5 -3.79 3.79 -16.15
C PRO A 5 -4.91 4.63 -15.55
N PRO A 6 -5.95 4.02 -14.97
CA PRO A 6 -7.14 4.74 -14.48
C PRO A 6 -6.84 5.83 -13.45
N ILE A 7 -5.77 5.67 -12.65
CA ILE A 7 -5.37 6.65 -11.64
C ILE A 7 -5.10 8.03 -12.22
N LEU A 8 -4.73 8.13 -13.51
CA LEU A 8 -4.48 9.41 -14.18
C LEU A 8 -5.71 10.31 -14.25
N ALA A 9 -6.93 9.76 -14.15
CA ALA A 9 -8.16 10.53 -14.10
C ALA A 9 -8.32 11.38 -12.82
N ILE A 10 -7.57 11.04 -11.77
CA ILE A 10 -7.63 11.70 -10.46
C ILE A 10 -6.25 12.13 -9.95
N ALA A 11 -5.17 11.93 -10.73
CA ALA A 11 -3.80 12.17 -10.30
C ALA A 11 -3.52 13.62 -9.91
N ASP A 12 -4.23 14.57 -10.50
CA ASP A 12 -4.11 16.00 -10.27
C ASP A 12 -4.33 16.40 -8.80
N PHE A 13 -5.28 15.78 -8.12
CA PHE A 13 -5.58 16.10 -6.72
C PHE A 13 -5.16 15.01 -5.71
N ILE A 14 -4.94 13.75 -6.17
CA ILE A 14 -4.64 12.63 -5.26
C ILE A 14 -3.14 12.33 -5.13
N SER A 15 -2.28 12.93 -5.94
CA SER A 15 -0.87 12.55 -5.98
C SER A 15 0.09 13.69 -6.32
N ASP A 16 1.39 13.43 -6.09
CA ASP A 16 2.51 14.22 -6.57
C ASP A 16 3.40 13.36 -7.45
N PRO A 17 3.77 13.79 -8.66
CA PRO A 17 4.76 13.11 -9.48
C PRO A 17 6.13 13.16 -8.79
N VAL A 18 6.76 11.99 -8.61
CA VAL A 18 8.05 11.85 -7.94
C VAL A 18 9.00 10.99 -8.76
N ASP A 19 10.28 11.12 -8.49
CA ASP A 19 11.32 10.27 -9.05
C ASP A 19 11.88 9.34 -7.96
N PRO A 20 12.29 8.11 -8.32
CA PRO A 20 12.92 7.19 -7.36
C PRO A 20 14.29 7.70 -6.94
N ALA A 21 14.78 7.21 -5.81
CA ALA A 21 16.17 7.40 -5.45
C ALA A 21 17.09 6.61 -6.38
N ASP A 22 18.29 7.13 -6.58
CA ASP A 22 19.36 6.39 -7.28
C ASP A 22 20.07 5.47 -6.27
N PHE A 23 20.03 4.16 -6.55
CA PHE A 23 20.56 3.15 -5.65
C PHE A 23 21.88 2.58 -6.18
N PRO A 24 22.90 2.35 -5.32
CA PRO A 24 24.19 1.85 -5.76
C PRO A 24 24.17 0.41 -6.29
N LYS A 25 23.17 -0.39 -5.87
CA LYS A 25 23.00 -1.79 -6.31
C LYS A 25 21.52 -2.15 -6.47
N HIS A 26 21.26 -3.19 -7.25
CA HIS A 26 19.90 -3.71 -7.49
C HIS A 26 19.95 -5.24 -7.40
N THR A 27 20.11 -5.78 -6.18
CA THR A 27 20.18 -7.22 -5.97
C THR A 27 18.80 -7.76 -5.65
N ILE A 28 18.25 -8.60 -6.52
CA ILE A 28 16.95 -9.22 -6.31
C ILE A 28 17.05 -10.21 -5.16
N ARG A 29 16.26 -10.01 -4.10
CA ARG A 29 16.17 -10.88 -2.92
C ARG A 29 14.89 -11.69 -2.90
N TYR A 30 13.84 -11.17 -3.54
CA TYR A 30 12.57 -11.86 -3.68
C TYR A 30 11.90 -11.41 -4.97
N TRP A 31 11.32 -12.34 -5.69
CA TRP A 31 10.46 -12.14 -6.85
C TRP A 31 9.29 -13.10 -6.76
N ASN A 32 8.07 -12.57 -6.87
CA ASN A 32 6.84 -13.37 -6.78
C ASN A 32 6.44 -13.85 -8.17
N THR A 33 6.99 -14.96 -8.61
CA THR A 33 6.73 -15.53 -9.96
C THR A 33 5.25 -15.75 -10.18
N ARG A 34 4.54 -16.33 -9.21
CA ARG A 34 3.11 -16.60 -9.33
C ARG A 34 2.29 -15.35 -9.63
N TRP A 35 2.51 -14.26 -8.88
CA TRP A 35 1.79 -13.01 -9.11
C TRP A 35 2.34 -12.24 -10.33
N ALA A 36 3.60 -12.44 -10.71
CA ALA A 36 4.15 -11.90 -11.95
C ALA A 36 3.44 -12.52 -13.17
N ASP A 37 3.22 -13.84 -13.17
CA ASP A 37 2.46 -14.53 -14.22
C ASP A 37 1.03 -14.02 -14.29
N GLU A 38 0.35 -13.86 -13.15
CA GLU A 38 -1.03 -13.37 -13.05
C GLU A 38 -1.24 -11.97 -13.65
N VAL A 39 -0.23 -11.12 -13.61
CA VAL A 39 -0.33 -9.74 -14.12
C VAL A 39 0.44 -9.50 -15.42
N GLY A 40 0.87 -10.57 -16.10
CA GLY A 40 1.56 -10.50 -17.40
C GLY A 40 2.99 -9.98 -17.34
N LEU A 41 3.67 -10.13 -16.20
CA LEU A 41 5.07 -9.74 -15.97
C LEU A 41 6.00 -10.95 -15.71
N GLY A 42 5.51 -12.17 -15.98
CA GLY A 42 6.24 -13.42 -15.75
C GLY A 42 7.49 -13.59 -16.63
N ASP A 43 7.46 -13.04 -17.84
CA ASP A 43 8.55 -13.16 -18.82
C ASP A 43 9.74 -12.20 -18.54
N LEU A 44 9.66 -11.33 -17.53
CA LEU A 44 10.74 -10.41 -17.19
C LEU A 44 11.96 -11.17 -16.68
N ASP A 45 13.08 -11.06 -17.38
CA ASP A 45 14.33 -11.61 -16.92
C ASP A 45 14.95 -10.80 -15.74
N THR A 46 16.05 -11.28 -15.18
CA THR A 46 16.70 -10.60 -14.03
C THR A 46 17.14 -9.17 -14.33
N ALA A 47 17.53 -8.88 -15.59
CA ALA A 47 17.94 -7.54 -15.99
C ALA A 47 16.74 -6.60 -16.11
N ASP A 48 15.63 -7.08 -16.66
CA ASP A 48 14.36 -6.35 -16.73
C ASP A 48 13.77 -6.13 -15.33
N GLN A 49 13.79 -7.14 -14.47
CA GLN A 49 13.37 -7.01 -13.06
C GLN A 49 14.17 -5.92 -12.34
N ALA A 50 15.50 -5.88 -12.50
CA ALA A 50 16.34 -4.82 -11.92
C ALA A 50 16.03 -3.45 -12.54
N THR A 51 15.73 -3.40 -13.83
CA THR A 51 15.40 -2.16 -14.56
C THR A 51 14.09 -1.58 -14.09
N HIS A 52 13.01 -2.39 -14.01
CA HIS A 52 11.68 -1.90 -13.68
C HIS A 52 11.41 -1.83 -12.18
N PHE A 53 11.97 -2.72 -11.38
CA PHE A 53 11.69 -2.82 -9.94
C PHE A 53 12.85 -2.38 -9.03
N GLY A 54 14.01 -2.15 -9.61
CA GLY A 54 15.17 -1.59 -8.94
C GLY A 54 15.41 -0.12 -9.28
N ARG A 55 15.43 0.21 -10.59
CA ARG A 55 15.60 1.59 -11.09
C ARG A 55 14.29 2.31 -11.37
N PHE A 56 13.18 1.60 -11.34
CA PHE A 56 11.83 2.12 -11.60
C PHE A 56 11.66 2.75 -12.98
N ALA A 57 12.36 2.20 -14.00
CA ALA A 57 12.04 2.54 -15.38
C ALA A 57 10.57 2.20 -15.65
N PRO A 58 9.80 3.11 -16.28
CA PRO A 58 8.38 2.90 -16.51
C PRO A 58 8.11 1.58 -17.24
N LEU A 59 7.09 0.85 -16.80
CA LEU A 59 6.56 -0.28 -17.55
C LEU A 59 5.94 0.21 -18.88
N PRO A 60 6.04 -0.58 -19.96
CA PRO A 60 5.42 -0.22 -21.23
C PRO A 60 3.96 0.17 -21.07
N GLN A 61 3.56 1.31 -21.67
CA GLN A 61 2.17 1.80 -21.69
C GLN A 61 1.55 2.04 -20.29
N ASN A 62 2.37 2.31 -19.30
CA ASN A 62 1.96 2.58 -17.93
C ASN A 62 2.31 4.03 -17.51
N LEU A 63 2.34 4.30 -16.18
CA LEU A 63 2.72 5.60 -15.65
C LEU A 63 4.12 5.98 -16.13
N LYS A 64 4.25 7.19 -16.68
CA LYS A 64 5.55 7.75 -17.12
C LYS A 64 6.41 8.23 -15.95
N ARG A 65 5.78 8.61 -14.85
CA ARG A 65 6.39 8.98 -13.57
C ARG A 65 5.61 8.33 -12.44
N SER A 66 6.30 7.99 -11.39
CA SER A 66 5.71 7.46 -10.17
C SER A 66 4.92 8.53 -9.44
N LEU A 67 3.90 8.12 -8.67
CA LEU A 67 2.95 9.01 -8.02
C LEU A 67 2.97 8.78 -6.49
N ALA A 68 3.46 9.75 -5.72
CA ALA A 68 3.31 9.74 -4.26
C ALA A 68 1.89 10.13 -3.91
N LEU A 69 1.11 9.21 -3.32
CA LEU A 69 -0.29 9.44 -3.01
C LEU A 69 -0.44 10.35 -1.78
N ARG A 70 -1.43 11.23 -1.85
CA ARG A 70 -1.81 12.19 -0.81
C ARG A 70 -2.92 11.63 0.04
N TYR A 71 -2.71 11.59 1.35
CA TYR A 71 -3.73 11.20 2.32
C TYR A 71 -3.47 11.88 3.67
N HIS A 72 -4.45 11.87 4.55
CA HIS A 72 -4.30 12.20 5.96
C HIS A 72 -4.55 10.93 6.80
N GLY A 73 -4.66 11.04 8.11
CA GLY A 73 -5.01 9.89 8.93
C GLY A 73 -5.30 10.23 10.38
N HIS A 74 -6.12 9.38 11.00
CA HIS A 74 -6.21 9.32 12.45
C HIS A 74 -5.21 8.30 12.97
N GLN A 75 -4.26 8.78 13.76
CA GLN A 75 -3.19 7.98 14.35
C GLN A 75 -3.29 8.05 15.87
N PHE A 76 -3.55 6.94 16.54
CA PHE A 76 -3.71 6.88 18.01
C PHE A 76 -4.72 7.91 18.55
N GLY A 77 -5.86 8.06 17.87
CA GLY A 77 -6.90 9.00 18.25
C GLY A 77 -6.65 10.47 17.88
N THR A 78 -5.53 10.78 17.25
CA THR A 78 -5.17 12.15 16.83
C THR A 78 -5.19 12.25 15.31
N TYR A 79 -5.84 13.30 14.79
CA TYR A 79 -5.82 13.59 13.36
C TYR A 79 -4.47 14.20 12.93
N ASN A 80 -3.90 13.64 11.85
CA ASN A 80 -2.61 14.09 11.31
C ASN A 80 -2.78 14.50 9.84
N PRO A 81 -2.73 15.81 9.52
CA PRO A 81 -2.85 16.34 8.16
C PRO A 81 -1.51 16.37 7.39
N GLN A 82 -0.42 15.85 7.95
CA GLN A 82 0.90 15.89 7.33
C GLN A 82 1.31 14.53 6.73
N LEU A 83 0.34 13.65 6.50
CA LEU A 83 0.58 12.32 5.95
C LEU A 83 0.47 12.30 4.43
N GLY A 84 1.05 11.27 3.87
CA GLY A 84 1.11 10.92 2.46
C GLY A 84 2.13 9.80 2.28
N ASP A 85 2.35 9.36 1.06
CA ASP A 85 3.37 8.36 0.74
C ASP A 85 4.78 8.92 1.01
N GLY A 86 5.25 8.81 2.25
CA GLY A 86 6.49 9.44 2.72
C GLY A 86 7.78 8.68 2.40
N ARG A 87 7.69 7.43 1.94
CA ARG A 87 8.86 6.60 1.57
C ARG A 87 8.55 5.62 0.44
N GLY A 88 7.62 5.95 -0.39
CA GLY A 88 7.15 5.10 -1.46
C GLY A 88 6.27 5.87 -2.43
N PHE A 89 5.80 5.18 -3.46
CA PHE A 89 4.93 5.75 -4.48
C PHE A 89 4.16 4.63 -5.20
N LEU A 90 3.07 4.98 -5.86
CA LEU A 90 2.43 4.16 -6.87
C LEU A 90 3.32 4.16 -8.11
N PHE A 91 3.83 2.99 -8.48
CA PHE A 91 4.74 2.82 -9.61
C PHE A 91 4.01 2.51 -10.91
N ALA A 92 2.99 1.65 -10.85
CA ALA A 92 2.23 1.22 -12.01
C ALA A 92 0.85 0.72 -11.60
N GLN A 93 -0.06 0.66 -12.58
CA GLN A 93 -1.33 -0.06 -12.47
C GLN A 93 -1.35 -1.18 -13.51
N VAL A 94 -1.72 -2.38 -13.08
CA VAL A 94 -1.78 -3.58 -13.91
C VAL A 94 -3.14 -4.25 -13.75
N ARG A 95 -3.45 -5.22 -14.61
CA ARG A 95 -4.63 -6.07 -14.45
C ARG A 95 -4.21 -7.52 -14.34
N ASP A 96 -4.90 -8.25 -13.47
CA ASP A 96 -4.73 -9.70 -13.40
C ASP A 96 -5.58 -10.42 -14.48
N THR A 97 -5.49 -11.74 -14.46
CA THR A 97 -6.23 -12.62 -15.38
C THR A 97 -7.74 -12.46 -15.29
N ASP A 98 -8.26 -12.03 -14.14
CA ASP A 98 -9.69 -11.73 -13.92
C ASP A 98 -10.05 -10.28 -14.30
N SER A 99 -9.12 -9.55 -14.91
CA SER A 99 -9.27 -8.12 -15.29
C SER A 99 -9.44 -7.17 -14.11
N ARG A 100 -9.13 -7.57 -12.87
CA ARG A 100 -9.15 -6.69 -11.71
C ARG A 100 -8.01 -5.68 -11.83
N LEU A 101 -8.29 -4.44 -11.49
CA LEU A 101 -7.26 -3.40 -11.41
C LEU A 101 -6.42 -3.61 -10.15
N LEU A 102 -5.10 -3.66 -10.32
CA LEU A 102 -4.12 -3.82 -9.26
C LEU A 102 -3.08 -2.72 -9.33
N ASP A 103 -2.67 -2.25 -8.16
CA ASP A 103 -1.66 -1.21 -7.98
C ASP A 103 -0.31 -1.83 -7.58
N LEU A 104 0.76 -1.48 -8.29
CA LEU A 104 2.14 -1.75 -7.87
C LEU A 104 2.65 -0.53 -7.10
N GLY A 105 2.64 -0.64 -5.77
CA GLY A 105 3.13 0.40 -4.86
C GLY A 105 4.45 0.01 -4.22
N THR A 106 5.31 0.99 -3.96
CA THR A 106 6.65 0.76 -3.43
C THR A 106 6.75 1.18 -1.97
N LYS A 107 7.80 0.67 -1.29
CA LYS A 107 8.19 1.09 0.06
C LYS A 107 9.70 1.08 0.18
N GLY A 108 10.29 2.21 0.54
CA GLY A 108 11.74 2.41 0.60
C GLY A 108 12.36 2.96 -0.68
N SER A 109 11.56 3.40 -1.65
CA SER A 109 12.00 3.79 -2.99
C SER A 109 12.50 5.24 -3.11
N GLY A 110 12.50 6.00 -2.04
CA GLY A 110 13.03 7.36 -2.00
C GLY A 110 12.20 8.32 -1.17
N GLN A 111 12.70 9.54 -1.09
CA GLN A 111 11.98 10.66 -0.48
C GLN A 111 10.91 11.18 -1.43
N THR A 112 9.85 11.71 -0.84
CA THR A 112 8.74 12.36 -1.50
C THR A 112 8.44 13.69 -0.79
N PRO A 113 7.53 14.52 -1.27
CA PRO A 113 7.09 15.71 -0.53
C PRO A 113 6.52 15.39 0.86
N TRP A 114 6.14 14.13 1.11
CA TRP A 114 5.49 13.65 2.34
C TRP A 114 6.46 12.96 3.31
N SER A 115 7.76 12.92 2.99
CA SER A 115 8.76 12.22 3.83
C SER A 115 9.02 12.90 5.17
N ARG A 116 8.58 14.14 5.32
CA ARG A 116 8.86 14.96 6.49
C ARG A 116 10.39 15.00 6.74
N GLN A 117 10.87 14.45 7.85
CA GLN A 117 12.31 14.32 8.14
C GLN A 117 12.86 12.92 7.85
N GLY A 118 12.06 12.04 7.25
CA GLY A 118 12.47 10.67 6.91
C GLY A 118 13.39 10.61 5.70
N ASP A 119 14.23 9.58 5.65
CA ASP A 119 15.17 9.33 4.54
C ASP A 119 14.52 8.65 3.32
N GLY A 120 13.25 8.28 3.41
CA GLY A 120 12.55 7.57 2.34
C GLY A 120 13.02 6.14 2.12
N ARG A 121 13.70 5.52 3.10
CA ARG A 121 14.30 4.20 2.98
C ARG A 121 13.56 3.14 3.80
N LEU A 122 13.76 1.88 3.40
CA LEU A 122 13.32 0.69 4.10
C LEU A 122 14.53 -0.20 4.38
N THR A 123 14.60 -0.78 5.59
CA THR A 123 15.62 -1.79 5.87
C THR A 123 15.29 -3.11 5.19
N LEU A 124 16.30 -3.89 4.81
CA LEU A 124 16.08 -5.23 4.26
C LEU A 124 15.27 -6.10 5.20
N LYS A 125 15.53 -6.02 6.51
CA LYS A 125 14.76 -6.69 7.57
C LYS A 125 13.29 -6.27 7.53
N GLY A 126 13.00 -4.97 7.38
CA GLY A 126 11.63 -4.47 7.24
C GLY A 126 10.91 -5.06 6.03
N GLY A 127 11.58 -5.11 4.87
CA GLY A 127 11.04 -5.73 3.67
C GLY A 127 10.76 -7.23 3.84
N VAL A 128 11.70 -7.97 4.41
CA VAL A 128 11.51 -9.41 4.71
C VAL A 128 10.35 -9.64 5.68
N ARG A 129 10.20 -8.80 6.69
CA ARG A 129 9.06 -8.89 7.63
C ARG A 129 7.72 -8.72 6.92
N GLU A 130 7.60 -7.78 5.98
CA GLU A 130 6.37 -7.61 5.20
C GLU A 130 6.08 -8.81 4.29
N ILE A 131 7.11 -9.38 3.66
CA ILE A 131 6.97 -10.60 2.85
C ILE A 131 6.45 -11.76 3.70
N LEU A 132 7.03 -11.98 4.88
CA LEU A 132 6.62 -13.06 5.77
C LEU A 132 5.16 -12.89 6.23
N ALA A 133 4.79 -11.68 6.66
CA ALA A 133 3.42 -11.40 7.10
C ALA A 133 2.40 -11.62 5.98
N ALA A 134 2.63 -11.02 4.81
CA ALA A 134 1.70 -11.09 3.70
C ALA A 134 1.56 -12.50 3.14
N ASN A 135 2.67 -13.23 2.91
CA ASN A 135 2.61 -14.61 2.42
C ASN A 135 1.94 -15.56 3.42
N TYR A 136 2.18 -15.37 4.71
CA TYR A 136 1.56 -16.21 5.73
C TYR A 136 0.06 -15.91 5.85
N LEU A 137 -0.35 -14.64 5.82
CA LEU A 137 -1.76 -14.27 5.79
C LEU A 137 -2.46 -14.81 4.54
N GLU A 138 -1.83 -14.70 3.36
CA GLU A 138 -2.38 -15.26 2.13
C GLU A 138 -2.57 -16.78 2.23
N ALA A 139 -1.59 -17.49 2.80
CA ALA A 139 -1.68 -18.95 3.02
C ALA A 139 -2.80 -19.34 3.99
N LEU A 140 -3.17 -18.45 4.92
CA LEU A 140 -4.31 -18.61 5.83
C LEU A 140 -5.65 -18.16 5.22
N GLY A 141 -5.67 -17.74 3.96
CA GLY A 141 -6.88 -17.27 3.27
C GLY A 141 -7.31 -15.85 3.65
N VAL A 142 -6.45 -15.08 4.30
CA VAL A 142 -6.72 -13.67 4.63
C VAL A 142 -6.49 -12.79 3.41
N ASN A 143 -7.41 -11.86 3.15
CA ASN A 143 -7.23 -10.88 2.09
C ASN A 143 -6.09 -9.92 2.43
N THR A 144 -5.03 -9.93 1.62
CA THR A 144 -3.81 -9.18 1.87
C THR A 144 -3.14 -8.75 0.58
N SER A 145 -2.43 -7.61 0.62
CA SER A 145 -1.51 -7.21 -0.45
C SER A 145 -0.45 -8.30 -0.67
N LYS A 146 0.05 -8.39 -1.89
CA LYS A 146 1.05 -9.40 -2.28
C LYS A 146 2.43 -8.76 -2.34
N PRO A 147 3.42 -9.27 -1.62
CA PRO A 147 4.79 -8.87 -1.87
C PRO A 147 5.15 -9.29 -3.29
N PHE A 148 5.59 -8.34 -4.11
CA PHE A 148 5.87 -8.58 -5.52
C PHE A 148 7.36 -8.72 -5.78
N ALA A 149 8.16 -7.75 -5.35
CA ALA A 149 9.61 -7.77 -5.46
C ALA A 149 10.28 -7.16 -4.24
N LEU A 150 11.43 -7.70 -3.81
CA LEU A 150 12.32 -7.10 -2.83
C LEU A 150 13.70 -6.96 -3.43
N ILE A 151 14.15 -5.74 -3.60
CA ILE A 151 15.45 -5.39 -4.18
C ILE A 151 16.34 -4.79 -3.08
N GLU A 152 17.47 -5.42 -2.81
CA GLU A 152 18.49 -4.85 -1.92
C GLU A 152 19.27 -3.77 -2.67
N THR A 153 19.39 -2.58 -2.07
CA THR A 153 19.88 -1.38 -2.75
C THR A 153 21.38 -1.14 -2.60
N GLY A 154 22.04 -1.89 -1.70
CA GLY A 154 23.47 -1.74 -1.41
C GLY A 154 23.81 -0.58 -0.47
N GLU A 155 22.85 0.24 -0.08
CA GLU A 155 23.02 1.28 0.94
C GLU A 155 23.12 0.69 2.35
N GLN A 156 23.77 1.43 3.25
CA GLN A 156 23.83 1.14 4.68
C GLN A 156 23.08 2.22 5.43
N LEU A 157 22.11 1.83 6.24
CA LEU A 157 21.22 2.75 6.95
C LEU A 157 21.56 2.80 8.44
N ALA A 158 21.53 3.98 9.03
CA ALA A 158 21.51 4.14 10.48
C ALA A 158 20.06 4.06 10.98
N ARG A 159 19.82 3.22 12.00
CA ARG A 159 18.50 3.04 12.63
C ARG A 159 18.68 2.94 14.13
N ASN A 160 17.71 3.47 14.90
CA ASN A 160 17.78 3.48 16.35
C ASN A 160 17.11 2.24 16.98
N ASP A 161 16.32 1.51 16.21
CA ASP A 161 15.50 0.37 16.66
C ASP A 161 16.03 -0.99 16.18
N GLU A 162 17.18 -1.00 15.51
CA GLU A 162 17.87 -2.20 15.07
C GLU A 162 19.40 -1.97 14.98
N PRO A 163 20.20 -3.08 14.99
CA PRO A 163 21.65 -2.96 14.83
C PRO A 163 22.04 -2.18 13.59
N SER A 164 22.87 -1.16 13.77
CA SER A 164 23.32 -0.26 12.70
C SER A 164 24.84 -0.31 12.52
N PRO A 165 25.35 -0.15 11.27
CA PRO A 165 24.57 0.07 10.04
C PRO A 165 23.82 -1.17 9.58
N THR A 166 22.62 -0.98 8.99
CA THR A 166 21.78 -2.07 8.48
C THR A 166 21.55 -1.95 6.96
N ARG A 167 21.29 -3.08 6.33
CA ARG A 167 21.11 -3.19 4.87
C ARG A 167 19.79 -2.56 4.44
N SER A 168 19.81 -1.85 3.32
CA SER A 168 18.65 -1.21 2.70
C SER A 168 18.01 -2.06 1.61
N ALA A 169 16.70 -1.91 1.44
CA ALA A 169 15.97 -2.53 0.34
C ALA A 169 14.79 -1.66 -0.11
N VAL A 170 14.26 -1.96 -1.29
CA VAL A 170 12.97 -1.49 -1.77
C VAL A 170 12.03 -2.68 -1.92
N LEU A 171 10.85 -2.56 -1.34
CA LEU A 171 9.76 -3.52 -1.50
C LEU A 171 8.75 -2.96 -2.49
N THR A 172 8.39 -3.74 -3.51
CA THR A 172 7.20 -3.50 -4.33
C THR A 172 6.08 -4.43 -3.87
N ARG A 173 4.88 -3.87 -3.70
CA ARG A 173 3.67 -4.57 -3.29
C ARG A 173 2.63 -4.47 -4.38
N LEU A 174 1.95 -5.57 -4.65
CA LEU A 174 0.79 -5.64 -5.52
C LEU A 174 -0.47 -5.63 -4.64
N SER A 175 -1.33 -4.65 -4.82
CA SER A 175 -2.56 -4.47 -4.04
C SER A 175 -3.73 -4.21 -4.97
N HIS A 176 -4.95 -4.58 -4.56
CA HIS A 176 -6.15 -4.23 -5.31
C HIS A 176 -6.35 -2.70 -5.37
N SER A 177 -5.93 -1.99 -4.31
CA SER A 177 -5.89 -0.51 -4.32
C SER A 177 -4.86 0.02 -3.32
N HIS A 178 -4.29 1.21 -3.61
CA HIS A 178 -3.56 2.02 -2.64
C HIS A 178 -4.35 3.25 -2.18
N ILE A 179 -5.61 3.40 -2.61
CA ILE A 179 -6.51 4.43 -2.06
C ILE A 179 -6.89 4.03 -0.63
N ARG A 180 -6.70 4.95 0.31
CA ARG A 180 -6.87 4.75 1.75
C ARG A 180 -8.08 5.50 2.26
N PHE A 181 -8.57 5.18 3.45
CA PHE A 181 -9.57 6.00 4.14
C PHE A 181 -9.06 7.44 4.29
N GLY A 182 -7.77 7.59 4.58
CA GLY A 182 -7.09 8.87 4.68
C GLY A 182 -7.16 9.74 3.43
N SER A 183 -7.32 9.15 2.23
CA SER A 183 -7.50 9.91 0.99
C SER A 183 -8.80 10.72 1.00
N PHE A 184 -9.91 10.11 1.44
CA PHE A 184 -11.19 10.79 1.62
C PHE A 184 -11.14 11.82 2.76
N GLN A 185 -10.50 11.46 3.88
CA GLN A 185 -10.36 12.37 5.03
C GLN A 185 -9.60 13.64 4.65
N ARG A 186 -8.56 13.51 3.81
CA ARG A 186 -7.82 14.67 3.31
C ARG A 186 -8.70 15.60 2.51
N LEU A 187 -9.48 15.10 1.56
CA LEU A 187 -10.36 15.93 0.73
C LEU A 187 -11.46 16.59 1.56
N ALA A 188 -12.02 15.89 2.53
CA ALA A 188 -12.99 16.46 3.47
C ALA A 188 -12.37 17.58 4.32
N TYR A 189 -11.15 17.36 4.85
CA TYR A 189 -10.43 18.35 5.66
C TYR A 189 -10.09 19.62 4.86
N LEU A 190 -9.79 19.47 3.58
CA LEU A 190 -9.47 20.58 2.67
C LEU A 190 -10.72 21.22 2.03
N GLU A 191 -11.91 20.74 2.41
CA GLU A 191 -13.19 21.25 1.87
C GLU A 191 -13.25 21.19 0.33
N GLN A 192 -12.82 20.05 -0.26
CA GLN A 192 -12.78 19.79 -1.70
C GLN A 192 -13.90 18.80 -2.13
N PRO A 193 -15.17 19.19 -2.13
CA PRO A 193 -16.29 18.28 -2.40
C PRO A 193 -16.31 17.76 -3.84
N ASP A 194 -15.88 18.57 -4.82
CA ASP A 194 -15.83 18.15 -6.22
C ASP A 194 -14.81 17.04 -6.44
N ASP A 195 -13.60 17.17 -5.87
CA ASP A 195 -12.57 16.16 -5.92
C ASP A 195 -12.97 14.91 -5.11
N GLN A 196 -13.69 15.09 -4.01
CA GLN A 196 -14.26 13.98 -3.26
C GLN A 196 -15.28 13.18 -4.08
N SER A 197 -16.12 13.85 -4.85
CA SER A 197 -17.06 13.21 -5.78
C SER A 197 -16.32 12.45 -6.89
N ARG A 198 -15.28 13.05 -7.49
CA ARG A 198 -14.41 12.40 -8.49
C ARG A 198 -13.73 11.14 -7.90
N LEU A 199 -13.28 11.19 -6.63
CA LEU A 199 -12.69 10.05 -5.95
C LEU A 199 -13.73 8.94 -5.73
N VAL A 200 -14.97 9.28 -5.34
CA VAL A 200 -16.09 8.31 -5.23
C VAL A 200 -16.32 7.62 -6.57
N ASP A 201 -16.40 8.37 -7.67
CA ASP A 201 -16.61 7.83 -9.01
C ASP A 201 -15.47 6.90 -9.44
N TYR A 202 -14.23 7.27 -9.17
CA TYR A 202 -13.05 6.45 -9.43
C TYR A 202 -13.10 5.12 -8.66
N VAL A 203 -13.40 5.19 -7.36
CA VAL A 203 -13.46 4.02 -6.47
C VAL A 203 -14.60 3.08 -6.86
N VAL A 204 -15.78 3.61 -7.10
CA VAL A 204 -16.94 2.80 -7.53
C VAL A 204 -16.67 2.15 -8.88
N THR A 205 -16.10 2.89 -9.83
CA THR A 205 -15.84 2.36 -11.17
C THR A 205 -14.82 1.24 -11.19
N ASN A 206 -13.75 1.36 -10.41
CA ASN A 206 -12.61 0.45 -10.51
C ASN A 206 -12.58 -0.65 -9.46
N PHE A 207 -13.21 -0.44 -8.29
CA PHE A 207 -13.07 -1.35 -7.15
C PHE A 207 -14.39 -1.84 -6.57
N HIS A 208 -15.47 -1.06 -6.69
CA HIS A 208 -16.80 -1.41 -6.14
C HIS A 208 -17.91 -1.25 -7.17
N PRO A 209 -17.86 -1.95 -8.33
CA PRO A 209 -18.80 -1.73 -9.43
C PRO A 209 -20.26 -2.00 -9.07
N LEU A 210 -20.53 -2.80 -8.04
CA LEU A 210 -21.88 -3.06 -7.53
C LEU A 210 -22.48 -1.87 -6.77
N ALA A 211 -21.65 -0.89 -6.37
CA ALA A 211 -22.10 0.33 -5.71
C ALA A 211 -22.59 1.41 -6.69
N LYS A 212 -22.56 1.17 -8.01
CA LYS A 212 -23.02 2.13 -9.01
C LYS A 212 -24.48 2.51 -8.79
N ASP A 213 -24.75 3.81 -8.85
CA ASP A 213 -26.09 4.40 -8.84
C ASP A 213 -26.05 5.74 -9.60
N GLU A 214 -27.15 6.14 -10.21
CA GLU A 214 -27.26 7.45 -10.84
C GLU A 214 -27.36 8.58 -9.81
N ASP A 215 -27.98 8.31 -8.67
CA ASP A 215 -28.03 9.22 -7.54
C ASP A 215 -26.71 9.18 -6.76
N VAL A 216 -26.04 10.34 -6.67
CA VAL A 216 -24.71 10.48 -6.05
C VAL A 216 -24.74 10.08 -4.56
N SER A 217 -25.83 10.43 -3.86
CA SER A 217 -25.96 10.10 -2.42
C SER A 217 -26.08 8.60 -2.21
N ARG A 218 -26.92 7.91 -2.99
CA ARG A 218 -27.05 6.46 -2.92
C ARG A 218 -25.75 5.75 -3.33
N LYS A 219 -25.11 6.19 -4.41
CA LYS A 219 -23.80 5.69 -4.83
C LYS A 219 -22.77 5.78 -3.70
N THR A 220 -22.71 6.92 -3.02
CA THR A 220 -21.78 7.13 -1.89
C THR A 220 -22.11 6.20 -0.72
N VAL A 221 -23.36 6.06 -0.34
CA VAL A 221 -23.79 5.15 0.73
C VAL A 221 -23.49 3.71 0.38
N ASN A 222 -23.77 3.28 -0.85
CA ASN A 222 -23.49 1.92 -1.32
C ASN A 222 -21.98 1.63 -1.27
N MET A 223 -21.15 2.57 -1.73
CA MET A 223 -19.68 2.46 -1.65
C MET A 223 -19.20 2.33 -0.21
N LEU A 224 -19.66 3.20 0.70
CA LEU A 224 -19.29 3.15 2.11
C LEU A 224 -19.70 1.82 2.75
N SER A 225 -20.90 1.32 2.43
CA SER A 225 -21.38 0.03 2.92
C SER A 225 -20.50 -1.13 2.43
N ALA A 226 -20.10 -1.10 1.15
CA ALA A 226 -19.19 -2.10 0.58
C ALA A 226 -17.81 -2.07 1.24
N ILE A 227 -17.24 -0.88 1.44
CA ILE A 227 -15.95 -0.68 2.12
C ILE A 227 -16.02 -1.18 3.57
N ALA A 228 -17.08 -0.81 4.31
CA ALA A 228 -17.27 -1.23 5.69
C ALA A 228 -17.40 -2.76 5.80
N SER A 229 -18.16 -3.38 4.89
CA SER A 229 -18.28 -4.84 4.83
C SER A 229 -16.96 -5.53 4.53
N ALA A 230 -16.21 -5.06 3.53
CA ALA A 230 -14.89 -5.60 3.19
C ALA A 230 -13.90 -5.48 4.34
N THR A 231 -13.89 -4.32 5.01
CA THR A 231 -13.04 -4.08 6.19
C THR A 231 -13.42 -4.98 7.36
N GLY A 232 -14.70 -5.11 7.66
CA GLY A 232 -15.19 -6.00 8.72
C GLY A 232 -14.83 -7.46 8.44
N HIS A 233 -14.93 -7.90 7.18
CA HIS A 233 -14.52 -9.25 6.77
C HIS A 233 -13.01 -9.47 6.99
N MET A 234 -12.17 -8.53 6.56
CA MET A 234 -10.72 -8.58 6.76
C MET A 234 -10.36 -8.66 8.25
N ILE A 235 -10.99 -7.85 9.11
CA ILE A 235 -10.75 -7.90 10.57
C ILE A 235 -11.18 -9.26 11.14
N GLY A 236 -12.31 -9.82 10.70
CA GLY A 236 -12.73 -11.17 11.08
C GLY A 236 -11.70 -12.23 10.68
N GLN A 237 -11.11 -12.12 9.49
CA GLN A 237 -10.03 -13.00 9.04
C GLN A 237 -8.76 -12.83 9.90
N TRP A 238 -8.39 -11.60 10.31
CA TRP A 238 -7.26 -11.40 11.24
C TRP A 238 -7.47 -12.12 12.57
N MET A 239 -8.66 -12.00 13.13
CA MET A 239 -8.99 -12.67 14.39
C MET A 239 -8.89 -14.20 14.29
N THR A 240 -9.37 -14.79 13.20
CA THR A 240 -9.27 -16.24 12.97
C THR A 240 -7.84 -16.69 12.71
N ALA A 241 -7.01 -15.85 12.08
CA ALA A 241 -5.59 -16.12 11.86
C ALA A 241 -4.71 -15.87 13.09
N GLY A 242 -5.25 -15.33 14.18
CA GLY A 242 -4.48 -14.87 15.33
C GLY A 242 -3.55 -13.71 15.02
N PHE A 243 -3.87 -12.91 13.99
CA PHE A 243 -3.05 -11.80 13.54
C PHE A 243 -3.43 -10.48 14.21
N VAL A 244 -2.43 -9.77 14.73
CA VAL A 244 -2.57 -8.43 15.28
C VAL A 244 -1.73 -7.47 14.45
N HIS A 245 -2.38 -6.53 13.77
CA HIS A 245 -1.70 -5.53 12.92
C HIS A 245 -0.91 -4.51 13.76
N GLY A 246 -1.49 -4.03 14.85
CA GLY A 246 -0.86 -3.17 15.85
C GLY A 246 -0.83 -1.68 15.53
N VAL A 247 -1.17 -1.26 14.30
CA VAL A 247 -1.27 0.18 13.92
C VAL A 247 -2.45 0.35 12.96
N MET A 248 -3.66 0.39 13.50
CA MET A 248 -4.91 0.47 12.74
C MET A 248 -5.34 1.93 12.47
N ASN A 249 -4.38 2.74 12.06
CA ASN A 249 -4.63 4.11 11.62
C ASN A 249 -5.44 4.11 10.30
N THR A 250 -6.19 5.17 10.04
CA THR A 250 -6.98 5.29 8.80
C THR A 250 -6.12 5.44 7.54
N ASP A 251 -4.85 5.77 7.69
CA ASP A 251 -3.84 5.70 6.63
C ASP A 251 -3.33 4.27 6.35
N ASN A 252 -3.63 3.30 7.21
CA ASN A 252 -3.29 1.89 7.04
C ASN A 252 -4.47 1.01 6.62
N PHE A 253 -5.60 1.60 6.26
CA PHE A 253 -6.74 0.91 5.68
C PHE A 253 -6.97 1.36 4.24
N ASN A 254 -6.94 0.42 3.30
CA ASN A 254 -7.37 0.67 1.94
C ASN A 254 -8.87 0.42 1.77
N ILE A 255 -9.40 0.89 0.65
CA ILE A 255 -10.85 0.82 0.36
C ILE A 255 -11.32 -0.55 -0.11
N THR A 256 -10.44 -1.51 -0.30
CA THR A 256 -10.75 -2.86 -0.80
C THR A 256 -10.72 -3.93 0.28
N GLY A 257 -10.38 -3.56 1.53
CA GLY A 257 -10.32 -4.48 2.65
C GLY A 257 -9.16 -5.48 2.55
N GLU A 258 -8.03 -5.05 2.00
CA GLU A 258 -6.79 -5.82 2.02
C GLU A 258 -5.90 -5.41 3.19
N THR A 259 -5.27 -6.39 3.82
CA THR A 259 -4.23 -6.14 4.81
C THR A 259 -2.97 -5.59 4.12
N PHE A 260 -2.50 -4.43 4.52
CA PHE A 260 -1.28 -3.84 3.98
C PHE A 260 -0.62 -2.87 4.99
N ASP A 261 0.54 -2.30 4.64
CA ASP A 261 1.32 -1.38 5.48
C ASP A 261 1.64 -1.94 6.87
N PHE A 262 2.14 -3.18 6.87
CA PHE A 262 2.52 -3.93 8.05
C PHE A 262 3.49 -3.15 8.95
N GLY A 263 3.05 -2.88 10.18
CA GLY A 263 3.83 -2.25 11.23
C GLY A 263 4.49 -3.25 12.18
N PRO A 264 4.24 -3.13 13.49
CA PRO A 264 4.82 -4.01 14.51
C PRO A 264 4.16 -5.38 14.61
N TRP A 265 3.34 -5.78 13.69
CA TRP A 265 2.49 -6.97 13.66
C TRP A 265 3.00 -8.20 14.42
N ARG A 266 2.08 -9.03 14.91
CA ARG A 266 2.35 -10.31 15.57
C ARG A 266 1.31 -11.35 15.17
N PHE A 267 1.70 -12.62 15.24
CA PHE A 267 0.77 -13.75 15.31
C PHE A 267 0.76 -14.27 16.74
N LEU A 268 -0.45 -14.43 17.30
CA LEU A 268 -0.64 -14.88 18.68
C LEU A 268 -0.86 -16.39 18.72
N PRO A 269 -0.17 -17.12 19.58
CA PRO A 269 -0.41 -18.56 19.76
C PRO A 269 -1.70 -18.87 20.56
N ILE A 270 -2.21 -17.88 21.28
CA ILE A 270 -3.45 -17.94 22.07
C ILE A 270 -4.21 -16.62 21.94
N SER A 271 -5.53 -16.67 22.15
CA SER A 271 -6.34 -15.44 22.21
C SER A 271 -5.99 -14.64 23.47
N ASP A 272 -5.56 -13.39 23.27
CA ASP A 272 -5.30 -12.44 24.35
C ASP A 272 -5.90 -11.07 23.97
N PRO A 273 -7.07 -10.73 24.50
CA PRO A 273 -7.75 -9.47 24.17
C PRO A 273 -7.06 -8.21 24.72
N ASN A 274 -6.03 -8.37 25.56
CA ASN A 274 -5.25 -7.26 26.10
C ASN A 274 -3.91 -7.06 25.39
N PHE A 275 -3.59 -7.92 24.42
CA PHE A 275 -2.32 -7.85 23.72
C PHE A 275 -2.25 -6.65 22.77
N THR A 276 -1.12 -5.94 22.78
CA THR A 276 -0.79 -4.92 21.79
C THR A 276 0.49 -5.31 21.05
N ALA A 277 0.46 -5.29 19.72
CA ALA A 277 1.65 -5.59 18.92
C ALA A 277 2.67 -4.45 18.93
N ALA A 278 2.20 -3.21 19.04
CA ALA A 278 3.03 -2.01 19.10
C ALA A 278 3.52 -1.77 20.54
N TYR A 279 4.82 -1.91 20.78
CA TYR A 279 5.43 -1.66 22.10
C TYR A 279 5.23 -0.21 22.61
N PHE A 280 4.98 0.72 21.71
CA PHE A 280 4.71 2.12 22.03
C PHE A 280 3.22 2.41 22.27
N ASP A 281 2.31 1.46 22.03
CA ASP A 281 0.88 1.57 22.34
C ASP A 281 0.59 1.14 23.79
N GLN A 282 1.10 1.91 24.74
CA GLN A 282 0.92 1.62 26.17
C GLN A 282 -0.52 1.76 26.65
N GLN A 283 -1.35 2.49 25.92
CA GLN A 283 -2.77 2.69 26.24
C GLN A 283 -3.65 1.59 25.65
N GLY A 284 -3.11 0.77 24.75
CA GLY A 284 -3.85 -0.30 24.10
C GLY A 284 -4.94 0.20 23.16
N LEU A 285 -4.66 1.26 22.41
CA LEU A 285 -5.62 1.86 21.47
C LEU A 285 -5.86 0.95 20.26
N TYR A 286 -4.94 0.03 19.97
CA TYR A 286 -4.98 -0.90 18.82
C TYR A 286 -4.83 -2.37 19.25
N ARG A 287 -5.51 -2.77 20.33
CA ARG A 287 -5.60 -4.19 20.76
C ARG A 287 -6.78 -4.91 20.11
#